data_050f2afcdb20039e3b8d29d4b79eaac5
#
_entry.id   050f2afcdb20039e3b8d29d4b79eaac5
#
_cell.length_a   1.000
_cell.length_b   1.000
_cell.length_c   1.000
_cell.angle_alpha   90.00
_cell.angle_beta   90.00
_cell.angle_gamma   90.00
#
_symmetry.space_group_name_H-M   'P 1'
#
loop_
_entity.id
_entity.type
_entity.pdbx_description
1 polymer ?
#
loop_
_entity_poly.entity_id
_entity_poly.type
_entity_poly.pdbx_seq_one_letter_code
_entity_poly.pdbx_strand_id
1 'polypeptide(L)'
;MRTPPGRSHGHQDSTPGILRHALRVTVAMSSAVVALVTPAAAAGTAPHEPSYTDGAVRADALTAYAGATTAQARARIDAYWTPERMKLAGALVPEITPVPEDDDTPDDPRPLPPDTPDSGSVWTHGGSVEKNVGRLFFTFSDGYDGSCTATVVTGANRSTVVTAAHCLRGVGSPSADDTWNHNFYFVPGYRNGTKPLGGFTVRTMATSSRWDADPDTTESSDVAAAGYDTGLLVANPAAGGRPIADVTGSQRIGFGRPAEGEFVHAFGYPDYGLNDPGDKYVGSRMIHCAGPSHPGPRTPLLWGETCDMSAGSSGGPHLAGFDTRTGTGTVVGVTSTDEELAGGQGPALYATRFGADARRLYDWAQSR
;
A
#
# COMPACT_ATOMS: atom_id res chain seq x y z
N MET A 1 62.67 -23.44 35.04
CA MET A 1 62.66 -24.86 34.63
C MET A 1 61.47 -25.10 33.73
N ARG A 2 61.75 -25.46 32.48
CA ARG A 2 61.03 -26.30 31.52
C ARG A 2 59.49 -26.25 31.44
N THR A 3 58.98 -25.71 30.36
CA THR A 3 57.76 -26.15 29.64
C THR A 3 57.93 -27.58 29.13
N PRO A 4 56.84 -28.33 28.87
CA PRO A 4 56.43 -28.48 27.49
C PRO A 4 54.88 -28.65 27.28
N PRO A 5 54.46 -28.96 26.04
CA PRO A 5 53.30 -28.36 25.40
C PRO A 5 52.11 -29.36 25.31
N GLY A 6 50.91 -28.88 25.12
CA GLY A 6 49.72 -29.70 24.99
C GLY A 6 48.75 -29.21 23.89
N ARG A 7 48.40 -30.09 23.08
CA ARG A 7 47.72 -30.23 21.81
C ARG A 7 46.35 -29.51 21.70
N SER A 8 46.16 -28.91 20.54
CA SER A 8 44.91 -28.53 19.88
C SER A 8 43.95 -29.72 19.70
N HIS A 9 42.66 -29.52 20.07
CA HIS A 9 41.55 -30.27 19.48
C HIS A 9 40.56 -29.27 18.96
N GLY A 10 40.43 -29.27 17.63
CA GLY A 10 39.38 -28.53 16.91
C GLY A 10 38.02 -29.14 17.17
N HIS A 11 37.08 -28.33 17.56
CA HIS A 11 35.67 -28.63 17.46
C HIS A 11 35.13 -27.94 16.20
N GLN A 12 34.72 -28.74 15.25
CA GLN A 12 33.88 -28.34 14.13
C GLN A 12 32.45 -28.27 14.67
N ASP A 13 31.97 -27.05 14.92
CA ASP A 13 30.55 -26.82 15.12
C ASP A 13 29.89 -26.61 13.74
N SER A 14 29.13 -27.64 13.38
CA SER A 14 28.23 -27.60 12.21
C SER A 14 26.94 -26.93 12.63
N THR A 15 26.80 -25.64 12.30
CA THR A 15 25.51 -24.93 12.40
C THR A 15 24.66 -25.26 11.18
N PRO A 16 23.39 -25.69 11.34
CA PRO A 16 22.48 -25.89 10.21
C PRO A 16 22.03 -24.52 9.67
N GLY A 17 22.28 -24.31 8.38
CA GLY A 17 21.84 -23.13 7.67
C GLY A 17 20.31 -23.02 7.66
N ILE A 18 19.79 -21.95 8.23
CA ILE A 18 18.39 -21.54 8.09
C ILE A 18 18.23 -21.00 6.67
N LEU A 19 17.45 -21.72 5.88
CA LEU A 19 17.08 -21.40 4.51
C LEU A 19 16.20 -20.13 4.51
N ARG A 20 16.79 -18.99 4.18
CA ARG A 20 16.08 -17.72 4.00
C ARG A 20 15.32 -17.81 2.69
N HIS A 21 14.00 -17.93 2.73
CA HIS A 21 13.14 -17.69 1.57
C HIS A 21 12.93 -16.18 1.42
N ALA A 22 13.93 -15.51 0.88
CA ALA A 22 13.71 -14.20 0.27
C ALA A 22 13.20 -14.47 -1.15
N LEU A 23 11.98 -14.07 -1.43
CA LEU A 23 11.42 -14.09 -2.78
C LEU A 23 12.18 -13.05 -3.61
N ARG A 24 13.29 -13.46 -4.22
CA ARG A 24 13.99 -12.65 -5.21
C ARG A 24 13.38 -12.99 -6.57
N VAL A 25 12.63 -12.05 -7.12
CA VAL A 25 12.29 -12.06 -8.53
C VAL A 25 13.57 -11.80 -9.34
N THR A 26 14.13 -12.85 -9.93
CA THR A 26 15.31 -12.75 -10.78
C THR A 26 14.84 -12.58 -12.23
N VAL A 27 14.99 -11.38 -12.76
CA VAL A 27 14.71 -11.10 -14.18
C VAL A 27 15.89 -11.60 -15.04
N ALA A 28 15.63 -12.58 -15.89
CA ALA A 28 16.59 -13.03 -16.91
C ALA A 28 16.56 -12.08 -18.12
N MET A 29 17.70 -11.42 -18.39
CA MET A 29 17.88 -10.60 -19.59
C MET A 29 18.08 -11.49 -20.83
N SER A 30 17.16 -11.43 -21.78
CA SER A 30 17.36 -11.95 -23.13
C SER A 30 17.75 -10.83 -24.09
N SER A 31 18.95 -10.91 -24.65
CA SER A 31 19.50 -9.96 -25.61
C SER A 31 18.79 -10.10 -26.96
N ALA A 32 18.13 -9.05 -27.42
CA ALA A 32 17.60 -8.97 -28.80
C ALA A 32 18.41 -7.97 -29.63
N VAL A 33 18.79 -8.44 -30.81
CA VAL A 33 19.58 -7.76 -31.84
C VAL A 33 18.81 -6.58 -32.45
N VAL A 34 19.39 -5.40 -32.45
CA VAL A 34 18.86 -4.19 -33.09
C VAL A 34 19.20 -4.18 -34.58
N ALA A 35 18.18 -4.18 -35.41
CA ALA A 35 18.31 -3.82 -36.83
C ALA A 35 17.90 -2.36 -37.04
N LEU A 36 18.83 -1.53 -37.52
CA LEU A 36 18.61 -0.14 -37.89
C LEU A 36 17.79 -0.05 -39.17
N VAL A 37 16.62 0.56 -39.10
CA VAL A 37 15.86 1.03 -40.27
C VAL A 37 15.60 2.53 -40.11
N THR A 38 16.05 3.31 -41.11
CA THR A 38 15.88 4.76 -41.18
C THR A 38 14.44 5.17 -41.49
N PRO A 39 13.93 6.27 -40.96
CA PRO A 39 12.52 6.66 -41.13
C PRO A 39 12.29 7.51 -42.40
N ALA A 40 11.24 7.20 -43.13
CA ALA A 40 10.60 8.11 -44.06
C ALA A 40 9.55 8.96 -43.30
N ALA A 41 9.64 10.28 -43.49
CA ALA A 41 8.69 11.22 -42.90
C ALA A 41 7.28 11.08 -43.53
N ALA A 42 6.26 10.86 -42.71
CA ALA A 42 4.88 10.98 -43.11
C ALA A 42 4.15 11.91 -42.11
N ALA A 43 3.30 12.76 -42.69
CA ALA A 43 2.56 13.84 -42.07
C ALA A 43 1.62 13.35 -40.95
N GLY A 44 1.47 14.20 -39.92
CA GLY A 44 0.75 13.90 -38.70
C GLY A 44 -0.75 13.64 -38.87
N THR A 45 -1.19 12.59 -38.22
CA THR A 45 -2.51 12.45 -37.66
C THR A 45 -2.35 12.32 -36.15
N ALA A 46 -3.14 13.09 -35.40
CA ALA A 46 -3.17 13.03 -33.94
C ALA A 46 -3.32 11.58 -33.46
N PRO A 47 -2.64 11.17 -32.37
CA PRO A 47 -2.81 9.83 -31.86
C PRO A 47 -4.25 9.64 -31.40
N HIS A 48 -4.94 8.73 -32.08
CA HIS A 48 -6.23 8.18 -31.66
C HIS A 48 -5.93 7.40 -30.37
N GLU A 49 -6.44 7.88 -29.24
CA GLU A 49 -6.45 7.04 -28.04
C GLU A 49 -7.15 5.71 -28.41
N PRO A 50 -6.53 4.57 -28.13
CA PRO A 50 -7.23 3.31 -28.28
C PRO A 50 -8.42 3.36 -27.34
N SER A 51 -9.62 3.45 -27.88
CA SER A 51 -10.86 3.22 -27.14
C SER A 51 -10.80 1.77 -26.66
N TYR A 52 -10.35 1.58 -25.41
CA TYR A 52 -10.48 0.33 -24.71
C TYR A 52 -11.97 0.10 -24.53
N THR A 53 -12.59 -0.64 -25.44
CA THR A 53 -13.96 -1.13 -25.31
C THR A 53 -13.94 -2.12 -24.16
N ASP A 54 -14.36 -1.63 -23.01
CA ASP A 54 -14.60 -2.42 -21.80
C ASP A 54 -15.66 -3.47 -22.19
N GLY A 55 -15.20 -4.68 -22.50
CA GLY A 55 -16.10 -5.79 -22.85
C GLY A 55 -17.08 -5.94 -21.70
N ALA A 56 -18.37 -6.08 -22.02
CA ALA A 56 -19.49 -6.15 -21.09
C ALA A 56 -19.15 -7.03 -19.88
N VAL A 57 -18.77 -6.39 -18.77
CA VAL A 57 -18.39 -7.06 -17.53
C VAL A 57 -19.68 -7.41 -16.80
N ARG A 58 -19.85 -8.70 -16.50
CA ARG A 58 -21.00 -9.27 -15.77
C ARG A 58 -21.17 -8.58 -14.40
N ALA A 59 -22.37 -8.64 -13.84
CA ALA A 59 -22.73 -8.10 -12.52
C ALA A 59 -21.92 -8.69 -11.35
N ASP A 60 -21.16 -9.75 -11.57
CA ASP A 60 -20.34 -10.49 -10.61
C ASP A 60 -18.87 -9.98 -10.54
N ALA A 61 -18.64 -8.72 -10.86
CA ALA A 61 -17.29 -8.17 -11.04
C ALA A 61 -16.53 -7.85 -9.74
N LEU A 62 -17.07 -8.19 -8.58
CA LEU A 62 -16.39 -8.00 -7.29
C LEU A 62 -16.59 -9.21 -6.38
N THR A 63 -15.57 -9.45 -5.50
CA THR A 63 -15.63 -10.44 -4.44
C THR A 63 -15.70 -9.69 -3.11
N ALA A 64 -16.71 -9.97 -2.30
CA ALA A 64 -16.96 -9.31 -1.02
C ALA A 64 -16.87 -10.28 0.14
N TYR A 65 -16.39 -9.78 1.28
CA TYR A 65 -16.25 -10.54 2.52
C TYR A 65 -16.83 -9.79 3.72
N ALA A 66 -17.46 -10.53 4.63
CA ALA A 66 -18.02 -9.99 5.86
C ALA A 66 -16.95 -9.94 6.95
N GLY A 67 -16.75 -8.76 7.52
CA GLY A 67 -15.86 -8.54 8.66
C GLY A 67 -16.57 -8.68 10.02
N ALA A 68 -16.24 -7.79 10.96
CA ALA A 68 -16.77 -7.79 12.33
C ALA A 68 -18.19 -7.18 12.39
N THR A 69 -19.22 -7.97 12.17
CA THR A 69 -20.62 -7.51 12.13
C THR A 69 -21.29 -7.46 13.53
N THR A 70 -20.79 -8.22 14.50
CA THR A 70 -21.36 -8.26 15.86
C THR A 70 -20.53 -7.41 16.83
N ALA A 71 -21.18 -6.91 17.90
CA ALA A 71 -20.48 -6.17 18.96
C ALA A 71 -19.37 -7.01 19.63
N GLN A 72 -19.60 -8.31 19.81
CA GLN A 72 -18.60 -9.22 20.36
C GLN A 72 -17.39 -9.39 19.44
N ALA A 73 -17.60 -9.50 18.12
CA ALA A 73 -16.51 -9.61 17.15
C ALA A 73 -15.66 -8.31 17.13
N ARG A 74 -16.33 -7.15 17.15
CA ARG A 74 -15.64 -5.85 17.22
C ARG A 74 -14.81 -5.71 18.50
N ALA A 75 -15.37 -6.05 19.65
CA ALA A 75 -14.65 -5.98 20.93
C ALA A 75 -13.43 -6.93 20.96
N ARG A 76 -13.53 -8.13 20.36
CA ARG A 76 -12.39 -9.06 20.27
C ARG A 76 -11.25 -8.49 19.42
N ILE A 77 -11.56 -7.88 18.27
CA ILE A 77 -10.57 -7.27 17.39
C ILE A 77 -9.92 -6.05 18.05
N ASP A 78 -10.70 -5.19 18.70
CA ASP A 78 -10.17 -4.03 19.42
C ASP A 78 -9.21 -4.46 20.56
N ALA A 79 -9.57 -5.51 21.29
CA ALA A 79 -8.71 -6.08 22.35
C ALA A 79 -7.48 -6.82 21.81
N TYR A 80 -7.55 -7.33 20.58
CA TYR A 80 -6.43 -8.03 19.94
C TYR A 80 -5.30 -7.07 19.56
N TRP A 81 -5.65 -5.87 19.05
CA TRP A 81 -4.68 -4.87 18.59
C TRP A 81 -4.23 -3.96 19.74
N THR A 82 -3.34 -4.50 20.61
CA THR A 82 -2.66 -3.69 21.64
C THR A 82 -1.61 -2.77 21.00
N PRO A 83 -1.17 -1.70 21.70
CA PRO A 83 -0.08 -0.85 21.23
C PRO A 83 1.18 -1.63 20.84
N GLU A 84 1.58 -2.60 21.66
CA GLU A 84 2.75 -3.44 21.43
C GLU A 84 2.58 -4.28 20.17
N ARG A 85 1.40 -4.90 19.99
CA ARG A 85 1.10 -5.72 18.82
C ARG A 85 1.10 -4.91 17.54
N MET A 86 0.52 -3.70 17.58
CA MET A 86 0.52 -2.78 16.45
C MET A 86 1.92 -2.31 16.04
N LYS A 87 2.85 -2.17 16.98
CA LYS A 87 4.25 -1.81 16.68
C LYS A 87 4.99 -2.95 15.98
N LEU A 88 4.65 -4.20 16.29
CA LEU A 88 5.32 -5.39 15.73
C LEU A 88 4.69 -5.87 14.41
N ALA A 89 3.49 -5.42 14.07
CA ALA A 89 2.81 -5.84 12.86
C ALA A 89 3.57 -5.32 11.62
N GLY A 90 3.85 -6.21 10.66
CA GLY A 90 4.62 -5.90 9.45
C GLY A 90 6.13 -5.98 9.61
N ALA A 91 6.65 -6.16 10.82
CA ALA A 91 8.09 -6.33 11.04
C ALA A 91 8.59 -7.62 10.38
N LEU A 92 9.65 -7.51 9.57
CA LEU A 92 10.27 -8.64 8.87
C LEU A 92 10.87 -9.68 9.83
N VAL A 93 11.22 -9.25 11.04
CA VAL A 93 11.78 -10.11 12.10
C VAL A 93 11.22 -9.66 13.44
N PRO A 94 10.13 -10.28 13.95
CA PRO A 94 9.47 -9.86 15.19
C PRO A 94 10.37 -9.82 16.43
N GLU A 95 11.49 -10.54 16.41
CA GLU A 95 12.37 -10.73 17.59
C GLU A 95 13.51 -9.68 17.68
N ILE A 96 13.76 -8.87 16.65
CA ILE A 96 14.97 -8.04 16.57
C ILE A 96 14.68 -6.59 16.16
N THR A 97 13.45 -6.15 16.15
CA THR A 97 13.21 -4.75 15.79
C THR A 97 13.48 -3.86 16.99
N PRO A 98 14.63 -3.17 17.08
CA PRO A 98 14.70 -1.96 17.87
C PRO A 98 13.67 -1.03 17.23
N VAL A 99 12.52 -0.87 17.87
CA VAL A 99 11.69 0.30 17.56
C VAL A 99 12.59 1.48 17.88
N PRO A 100 12.95 2.34 16.91
CA PRO A 100 13.69 3.55 17.24
C PRO A 100 12.94 4.24 18.38
N GLU A 101 13.62 4.40 19.51
CA GLU A 101 13.09 5.18 20.60
C GLU A 101 12.97 6.60 20.05
N ASP A 102 11.73 7.03 19.92
CA ASP A 102 11.35 8.39 19.54
C ASP A 102 11.92 8.86 18.18
N ASP A 103 11.09 8.76 17.16
CA ASP A 103 11.22 9.67 16.02
C ASP A 103 10.91 11.10 16.52
N ASP A 104 11.95 11.74 17.07
CA ASP A 104 11.93 13.09 17.63
C ASP A 104 11.78 14.18 16.55
N THR A 105 11.45 13.81 15.29
CA THR A 105 11.20 14.81 14.26
C THR A 105 10.04 15.70 14.72
N PRO A 106 10.28 16.97 15.07
CA PRO A 106 9.23 17.85 15.56
C PRO A 106 8.18 18.08 14.49
N ASP A 107 6.92 18.19 14.91
CA ASP A 107 5.87 18.63 14.01
C ASP A 107 6.15 20.06 13.53
N ASP A 108 6.16 20.28 12.22
CA ASP A 108 6.28 21.62 11.64
C ASP A 108 4.87 22.11 11.23
N PRO A 109 4.30 23.07 11.97
CA PRO A 109 2.96 23.55 11.67
C PRO A 109 2.89 24.40 10.39
N ARG A 110 4.03 24.69 9.74
CA ARG A 110 4.05 25.45 8.50
C ARG A 110 3.64 24.55 7.33
N PRO A 111 2.78 25.03 6.44
CA PRO A 111 2.49 24.29 5.21
C PRO A 111 3.75 24.08 4.36
N LEU A 112 3.92 22.88 3.82
CA LEU A 112 4.93 22.64 2.80
C LEU A 112 4.65 23.53 1.58
N PRO A 113 5.67 24.16 0.96
CA PRO A 113 5.45 24.86 -0.29
C PRO A 113 4.85 23.93 -1.35
N PRO A 114 3.90 24.40 -2.18
CA PRO A 114 3.34 23.60 -3.26
C PRO A 114 4.43 23.06 -4.20
N ASP A 115 4.20 21.88 -4.77
CA ASP A 115 5.07 21.25 -5.76
C ASP A 115 6.54 21.12 -5.31
N THR A 116 6.77 20.91 -4.01
CA THR A 116 8.09 20.60 -3.46
C THR A 116 8.33 19.09 -3.61
N PRO A 117 9.30 18.66 -4.43
CA PRO A 117 9.62 17.23 -4.56
C PRO A 117 10.11 16.64 -3.24
N ASP A 118 9.67 15.43 -2.94
CA ASP A 118 10.07 14.67 -1.78
C ASP A 118 10.09 13.18 -2.14
N SER A 119 11.16 12.48 -1.84
CA SER A 119 11.28 11.04 -2.14
C SER A 119 11.11 10.14 -0.90
N GLY A 120 10.68 10.70 0.22
CA GLY A 120 10.37 9.97 1.44
C GLY A 120 10.87 10.66 2.71
N SER A 121 10.02 11.52 3.27
CA SER A 121 10.24 12.16 4.58
C SER A 121 9.02 11.98 5.49
N VAL A 122 9.23 12.16 6.79
CA VAL A 122 8.14 12.16 7.75
C VAL A 122 7.23 13.34 7.49
N TRP A 123 5.91 13.11 7.38
CA TRP A 123 4.94 14.19 7.28
C TRP A 123 4.74 14.85 8.64
N THR A 124 5.10 16.12 8.75
CA THR A 124 5.03 16.90 9.99
C THR A 124 4.13 18.14 9.89
N HIS A 125 3.50 18.35 8.70
CA HIS A 125 2.78 19.60 8.39
C HIS A 125 1.29 19.56 8.76
N GLY A 126 0.83 18.48 9.40
CA GLY A 126 -0.56 18.36 9.86
C GLY A 126 -1.57 18.28 8.72
N GLY A 127 -2.74 18.86 8.94
CA GLY A 127 -3.82 18.92 7.96
C GLY A 127 -4.76 17.72 7.99
N SER A 128 -5.66 17.67 6.99
CA SER A 128 -6.69 16.63 6.92
C SER A 128 -6.10 15.23 6.67
N VAL A 129 -5.03 15.15 5.88
CA VAL A 129 -4.35 13.89 5.53
C VAL A 129 -3.89 13.15 6.79
N GLU A 130 -3.37 13.86 7.78
CA GLU A 130 -2.92 13.27 9.04
C GLU A 130 -4.04 12.60 9.85
N LYS A 131 -5.29 12.98 9.59
CA LYS A 131 -6.47 12.46 10.30
C LYS A 131 -7.19 11.34 9.56
N ASN A 132 -7.08 11.27 8.26
CA ASN A 132 -7.87 10.33 7.45
C ASN A 132 -7.04 9.32 6.67
N VAL A 133 -5.71 9.45 6.67
CA VAL A 133 -4.79 8.37 6.30
C VAL A 133 -4.34 7.67 7.58
N GLY A 134 -4.19 6.37 7.54
CA GLY A 134 -3.85 5.58 8.72
C GLY A 134 -3.30 4.21 8.38
N ARG A 135 -2.85 3.52 9.42
CA ARG A 135 -2.34 2.16 9.31
C ARG A 135 -3.49 1.16 9.38
N LEU A 136 -3.52 0.23 8.44
CA LEU A 136 -4.47 -0.87 8.39
C LEU A 136 -3.77 -2.14 8.86
N PHE A 137 -4.18 -2.65 10.01
CA PHE A 137 -3.66 -3.88 10.60
C PHE A 137 -4.56 -5.06 10.25
N PHE A 138 -3.94 -6.22 10.07
CA PHE A 138 -4.64 -7.48 9.81
C PHE A 138 -3.77 -8.67 10.19
N THR A 139 -4.38 -9.84 10.29
CA THR A 139 -3.68 -11.11 10.46
C THR A 139 -3.78 -11.89 9.16
N PHE A 140 -2.66 -12.34 8.61
CA PHE A 140 -2.61 -13.21 7.44
C PHE A 140 -3.26 -14.57 7.73
N SER A 141 -3.60 -15.31 6.68
CA SER A 141 -4.19 -16.66 6.80
C SER A 141 -3.29 -17.66 7.53
N ASP A 142 -1.98 -17.44 7.51
CA ASP A 142 -0.97 -18.25 8.23
C ASP A 142 -0.75 -17.82 9.69
N GLY A 143 -1.46 -16.78 10.16
CA GLY A 143 -1.49 -16.30 11.53
C GLY A 143 -0.49 -15.20 11.88
N TYR A 144 0.36 -14.76 10.96
CA TYR A 144 1.23 -13.60 11.17
C TYR A 144 0.44 -12.27 11.08
N ASP A 145 0.86 -11.29 11.86
CA ASP A 145 0.28 -9.95 11.81
C ASP A 145 0.98 -9.09 10.75
N GLY A 146 0.19 -8.47 9.92
CA GLY A 146 0.63 -7.56 8.87
C GLY A 146 0.05 -6.18 9.00
N SER A 147 0.60 -5.25 8.24
CA SER A 147 0.07 -3.90 8.12
C SER A 147 0.19 -3.36 6.71
N CYS A 148 -0.74 -2.49 6.38
CA CYS A 148 -0.80 -1.67 5.18
C CYS A 148 -1.21 -0.25 5.56
N THR A 149 -1.33 0.60 4.56
CA THR A 149 -1.91 1.93 4.67
C THR A 149 -3.32 1.96 4.09
N ALA A 150 -4.20 2.78 4.63
CA ALA A 150 -5.54 3.00 4.09
C ALA A 150 -6.00 4.44 4.28
N THR A 151 -7.03 4.85 3.55
CA THR A 151 -7.52 6.23 3.54
C THR A 151 -9.03 6.29 3.59
N VAL A 152 -9.57 7.12 4.48
CA VAL A 152 -11.00 7.45 4.49
C VAL A 152 -11.32 8.35 3.29
N VAL A 153 -12.22 7.89 2.44
CA VAL A 153 -12.67 8.65 1.26
C VAL A 153 -14.13 9.08 1.39
N THR A 154 -14.47 10.19 0.75
CA THR A 154 -15.86 10.66 0.70
C THR A 154 -16.76 9.56 0.14
N GLY A 155 -17.86 9.27 0.80
CA GLY A 155 -18.86 8.28 0.41
C GLY A 155 -20.20 8.57 1.07
N ALA A 156 -21.31 8.14 0.46
CA ALA A 156 -22.68 8.40 0.97
C ALA A 156 -22.89 7.86 2.38
N ASN A 157 -22.27 6.72 2.71
CA ASN A 157 -22.33 6.10 4.04
C ASN A 157 -21.37 6.74 5.07
N ARG A 158 -20.47 7.64 4.64
CA ARG A 158 -19.43 8.26 5.48
C ARG A 158 -18.53 7.26 6.22
N SER A 159 -18.42 6.04 5.68
CA SER A 159 -17.70 4.92 6.30
C SER A 159 -16.77 4.20 5.32
N THR A 160 -16.60 4.74 4.12
CA THR A 160 -15.81 4.12 3.04
C THR A 160 -14.32 4.41 3.24
N VAL A 161 -13.52 3.36 3.17
CA VAL A 161 -12.05 3.40 3.27
C VAL A 161 -11.46 2.65 2.08
N VAL A 162 -10.43 3.23 1.44
CA VAL A 162 -9.73 2.62 0.31
C VAL A 162 -8.34 2.14 0.73
N THR A 163 -7.91 1.02 0.17
CA THR A 163 -6.59 0.40 0.33
C THR A 163 -6.25 -0.43 -0.90
N ALA A 164 -5.14 -1.18 -0.90
CA ALA A 164 -4.83 -2.17 -1.93
C ALA A 164 -5.60 -3.48 -1.72
N ALA A 165 -5.87 -4.22 -2.80
CA ALA A 165 -6.54 -5.51 -2.72
C ALA A 165 -5.65 -6.56 -2.02
N HIS A 166 -4.33 -6.55 -2.30
CA HIS A 166 -3.40 -7.48 -1.65
C HIS A 166 -3.32 -7.31 -0.13
N CYS A 167 -3.70 -6.14 0.42
CA CYS A 167 -3.84 -5.94 1.86
C CYS A 167 -5.05 -6.68 2.44
N LEU A 168 -6.05 -6.98 1.62
CA LEU A 168 -7.28 -7.64 2.04
C LEU A 168 -7.21 -9.14 1.87
N ARG A 169 -6.59 -9.58 0.79
CA ARG A 169 -6.46 -11.01 0.47
C ARG A 169 -5.31 -11.27 -0.51
N GLY A 170 -4.72 -12.46 -0.41
CA GLY A 170 -3.70 -12.92 -1.35
C GLY A 170 -4.24 -13.11 -2.76
N VAL A 171 -3.34 -13.22 -3.73
CA VAL A 171 -3.62 -13.60 -5.11
C VAL A 171 -3.59 -15.14 -5.21
N GLY A 172 -4.56 -15.71 -5.90
CA GLY A 172 -4.40 -17.04 -6.48
C GLY A 172 -4.53 -18.24 -5.56
N SER A 173 -5.32 -18.19 -4.48
CA SER A 173 -5.73 -19.42 -3.81
C SER A 173 -7.01 -19.98 -4.43
N PRO A 174 -7.08 -21.30 -4.70
CA PRO A 174 -8.25 -21.93 -5.30
C PRO A 174 -9.49 -22.01 -4.38
N SER A 175 -9.35 -21.68 -3.10
CA SER A 175 -10.47 -21.57 -2.16
C SER A 175 -10.67 -20.12 -1.76
N ALA A 176 -11.80 -19.52 -2.14
CA ALA A 176 -12.12 -18.11 -1.88
C ALA A 176 -12.09 -17.74 -0.38
N ASP A 177 -12.32 -18.70 0.51
CA ASP A 177 -12.35 -18.47 1.96
C ASP A 177 -10.95 -18.44 2.59
N ASP A 178 -9.95 -19.12 1.99
CA ASP A 178 -8.60 -19.24 2.56
C ASP A 178 -7.66 -18.09 2.19
N THR A 179 -8.11 -17.17 1.34
CA THR A 179 -7.26 -16.06 0.86
C THR A 179 -7.46 -14.75 1.61
N TRP A 180 -8.58 -14.58 2.31
CA TRP A 180 -8.87 -13.36 3.04
C TRP A 180 -8.06 -13.29 4.35
N ASN A 181 -7.45 -12.11 4.56
CA ASN A 181 -6.85 -11.78 5.85
C ASN A 181 -7.95 -11.57 6.91
N HIS A 182 -7.55 -11.57 8.18
CA HIS A 182 -8.47 -11.52 9.32
C HIS A 182 -8.16 -10.36 10.27
N ASN A 183 -9.00 -10.17 11.28
CA ASN A 183 -8.78 -9.21 12.37
C ASN A 183 -8.51 -7.78 11.90
N PHE A 184 -9.12 -7.35 10.80
CA PHE A 184 -8.90 -6.01 10.25
C PHE A 184 -9.20 -4.90 11.24
N TYR A 185 -8.23 -4.01 11.39
CA TYR A 185 -8.30 -2.87 12.30
C TYR A 185 -7.63 -1.65 11.68
N PHE A 186 -8.38 -0.62 11.38
CA PHE A 186 -7.88 0.62 10.79
C PHE A 186 -7.68 1.67 11.87
N VAL A 187 -6.49 2.26 11.92
CA VAL A 187 -6.11 3.29 12.88
C VAL A 187 -5.71 4.56 12.12
N PRO A 188 -6.67 5.48 11.90
CA PRO A 188 -6.39 6.77 11.27
C PRO A 188 -5.48 7.63 12.15
N GLY A 189 -4.50 8.30 11.53
CA GLY A 189 -3.52 9.09 12.24
C GLY A 189 -2.63 8.29 13.20
N TYR A 190 -2.38 7.02 12.89
CA TYR A 190 -1.52 6.15 13.70
C TYR A 190 -0.16 6.80 13.97
N ARG A 191 0.32 6.70 15.20
CA ARG A 191 1.63 7.19 15.57
C ARG A 191 2.19 6.32 16.70
N ASN A 192 3.24 5.56 16.42
CA ASN A 192 4.02 4.76 17.38
C ASN A 192 3.16 3.98 18.41
N GLY A 193 2.22 3.16 17.95
CA GLY A 193 1.33 2.37 18.81
C GLY A 193 0.12 3.13 19.35
N THR A 194 0.00 4.43 19.12
CA THR A 194 -1.15 5.22 19.58
C THR A 194 -2.28 5.27 18.55
N LYS A 195 -3.49 5.45 19.05
CA LYS A 195 -4.74 5.57 18.28
C LYS A 195 -5.38 6.94 18.57
N PRO A 196 -4.84 8.06 18.05
CA PRO A 196 -5.27 9.40 18.46
C PRO A 196 -6.75 9.70 18.16
N LEU A 197 -7.29 9.09 17.11
CA LEU A 197 -8.69 9.20 16.70
C LEU A 197 -9.50 7.92 16.97
N GLY A 198 -8.92 6.98 17.72
CA GLY A 198 -9.48 5.65 17.94
C GLY A 198 -9.10 4.67 16.84
N GLY A 199 -9.56 3.44 16.97
CA GLY A 199 -9.40 2.40 15.98
C GLY A 199 -10.76 1.90 15.51
N PHE A 200 -10.81 1.44 14.26
CA PHE A 200 -12.05 1.07 13.60
C PHE A 200 -11.95 -0.34 13.06
N THR A 201 -12.82 -1.22 13.51
CA THR A 201 -13.00 -2.54 12.90
C THR A 201 -13.72 -2.42 11.58
N VAL A 202 -13.54 -3.40 10.70
CA VAL A 202 -14.14 -3.43 9.37
C VAL A 202 -15.43 -4.25 9.39
N ARG A 203 -16.53 -3.72 8.82
CA ARG A 203 -17.82 -4.39 8.72
C ARG A 203 -17.92 -5.30 7.52
N THR A 204 -17.42 -4.85 6.38
CA THR A 204 -17.37 -5.59 5.12
C THR A 204 -16.30 -5.00 4.22
N MET A 205 -15.83 -5.78 3.27
CA MET A 205 -14.78 -5.38 2.32
C MET A 205 -14.99 -6.05 0.97
N ALA A 206 -14.39 -5.52 -0.08
CA ALA A 206 -14.41 -6.11 -1.40
C ALA A 206 -13.17 -5.76 -2.23
N THR A 207 -12.85 -6.64 -3.15
CA THR A 207 -11.86 -6.49 -4.21
C THR A 207 -12.50 -6.73 -5.58
N SER A 208 -11.84 -6.31 -6.66
CA SER A 208 -12.24 -6.68 -8.00
C SER A 208 -12.07 -8.19 -8.20
N SER A 209 -12.99 -8.83 -8.92
CA SER A 209 -12.80 -10.22 -9.37
C SER A 209 -11.63 -10.37 -10.36
N ARG A 210 -11.16 -9.28 -10.94
CA ARG A 210 -9.94 -9.26 -11.78
C ARG A 210 -8.66 -9.32 -10.95
N TRP A 211 -8.73 -9.04 -9.66
CA TRP A 211 -7.65 -9.32 -8.72
C TRP A 211 -7.45 -10.84 -8.52
N ASP A 212 -8.50 -11.64 -8.77
CA ASP A 212 -8.48 -13.10 -8.72
C ASP A 212 -7.97 -13.76 -10.00
N ALA A 213 -7.69 -12.98 -11.04
CA ALA A 213 -7.38 -13.50 -12.34
C ALA A 213 -6.14 -14.38 -12.30
N ASP A 214 -6.42 -15.65 -12.36
CA ASP A 214 -5.62 -16.79 -12.76
C ASP A 214 -4.26 -17.00 -12.08
N PRO A 215 -4.18 -17.90 -11.08
CA PRO A 215 -2.93 -18.31 -10.44
C PRO A 215 -2.01 -19.14 -11.38
N ASP A 216 -2.51 -19.58 -12.54
CA ASP A 216 -1.77 -20.47 -13.45
C ASP A 216 -0.95 -19.70 -14.49
N THR A 217 -0.77 -18.41 -14.27
CA THR A 217 -0.17 -17.54 -15.24
C THR A 217 1.24 -17.15 -14.87
N THR A 218 2.08 -17.29 -15.83
CA THR A 218 3.42 -16.73 -15.99
C THR A 218 3.51 -15.26 -15.52
N GLU A 219 4.70 -14.75 -15.27
CA GLU A 219 5.04 -13.38 -14.80
C GLU A 219 4.19 -12.24 -15.39
N SER A 220 3.55 -12.45 -16.55
CA SER A 220 2.68 -11.47 -17.20
C SER A 220 1.32 -11.26 -16.53
N SER A 221 0.86 -12.19 -15.69
CA SER A 221 -0.44 -12.10 -14.99
C SER A 221 -0.35 -11.31 -13.70
N ASP A 222 0.76 -11.41 -12.98
CA ASP A 222 0.99 -10.64 -11.76
C ASP A 222 0.97 -9.15 -12.08
N VAL A 223 1.53 -8.76 -13.22
CA VAL A 223 1.50 -7.38 -13.73
C VAL A 223 0.08 -6.95 -14.11
N ALA A 224 -0.71 -7.84 -14.70
CA ALA A 224 -2.11 -7.53 -15.03
C ALA A 224 -2.96 -7.42 -13.76
N ALA A 225 -2.74 -8.29 -12.77
CA ALA A 225 -3.42 -8.25 -11.47
C ALA A 225 -3.10 -6.95 -10.71
N ALA A 226 -1.84 -6.49 -10.70
CA ALA A 226 -1.44 -5.24 -10.05
C ALA A 226 -2.23 -4.02 -10.55
N GLY A 227 -2.69 -4.02 -11.80
CA GLY A 227 -3.58 -2.99 -12.34
C GLY A 227 -4.99 -2.98 -11.74
N TYR A 228 -5.37 -4.01 -11.00
CA TYR A 228 -6.66 -4.15 -10.30
C TYR A 228 -6.51 -4.24 -8.79
N ASP A 229 -5.34 -3.93 -8.26
CA ASP A 229 -4.98 -4.01 -6.85
C ASP A 229 -5.62 -2.87 -6.05
N THR A 230 -6.95 -2.82 -6.06
CA THR A 230 -7.76 -1.86 -5.29
C THR A 230 -8.72 -2.61 -4.39
N GLY A 231 -8.70 -2.28 -3.11
CA GLY A 231 -9.60 -2.80 -2.10
C GLY A 231 -10.44 -1.70 -1.46
N LEU A 232 -11.71 -1.96 -1.21
CA LEU A 232 -12.59 -1.08 -0.47
C LEU A 232 -13.07 -1.75 0.82
N LEU A 233 -13.06 -0.97 1.89
CA LEU A 233 -13.53 -1.35 3.22
C LEU A 233 -14.69 -0.46 3.63
N VAL A 234 -15.60 -1.01 4.42
CA VAL A 234 -16.62 -0.22 5.13
C VAL A 234 -16.35 -0.35 6.62
N ALA A 235 -15.93 0.74 7.23
CA ALA A 235 -15.62 0.79 8.66
C ALA A 235 -16.89 0.66 9.50
N ASN A 236 -16.79 -0.03 10.64
CA ASN A 236 -17.80 0.06 11.68
C ASN A 236 -17.80 1.47 12.30
N PRO A 237 -18.94 1.96 12.78
CA PRO A 237 -18.99 3.26 13.43
C PRO A 237 -18.14 3.27 14.71
N ALA A 238 -17.61 4.45 15.04
CA ALA A 238 -16.97 4.73 16.32
C ALA A 238 -17.96 4.55 17.50
N ALA A 239 -17.44 4.62 18.72
CA ALA A 239 -18.26 4.70 19.91
C ALA A 239 -19.29 5.83 19.77
N GLY A 240 -20.55 5.56 20.17
CA GLY A 240 -21.67 6.49 19.99
C GLY A 240 -22.28 6.49 18.58
N GLY A 241 -21.91 5.53 17.73
CA GLY A 241 -22.55 5.32 16.43
C GLY A 241 -22.11 6.30 15.31
N ARG A 242 -21.08 7.10 15.53
CA ARG A 242 -20.59 8.07 14.52
C ARG A 242 -19.84 7.37 13.38
N PRO A 243 -20.18 7.62 12.10
CA PRO A 243 -19.37 7.18 10.97
C PRO A 243 -17.92 7.66 11.07
N ILE A 244 -16.98 6.92 10.50
CA ILE A 244 -15.56 7.26 10.58
C ILE A 244 -15.26 8.65 10.01
N ALA A 245 -15.85 9.04 8.89
CA ALA A 245 -15.62 10.34 8.28
C ALA A 245 -16.10 11.53 9.14
N ASP A 246 -17.01 11.31 10.09
CA ASP A 246 -17.42 12.33 11.08
C ASP A 246 -16.37 12.50 12.19
N VAL A 247 -15.43 11.58 12.31
CA VAL A 247 -14.34 11.63 13.29
C VAL A 247 -13.06 12.16 12.64
N THR A 248 -12.77 11.70 11.42
CA THR A 248 -11.47 11.89 10.75
C THR A 248 -11.51 12.90 9.62
N GLY A 249 -12.69 13.27 9.11
CA GLY A 249 -12.81 13.81 7.76
C GLY A 249 -12.56 12.73 6.70
N SER A 250 -12.46 13.15 5.45
CA SER A 250 -12.20 12.25 4.31
C SER A 250 -11.51 13.00 3.18
N GLN A 251 -10.75 12.27 2.34
CA GLN A 251 -10.25 12.77 1.07
C GLN A 251 -11.30 12.60 -0.02
N ARG A 252 -11.25 13.43 -1.06
CA ARG A 252 -12.02 13.15 -2.29
C ARG A 252 -11.48 11.89 -2.96
N ILE A 253 -12.31 11.22 -3.75
CA ILE A 253 -11.88 10.13 -4.62
C ILE A 253 -12.17 10.50 -6.08
N GLY A 254 -11.21 10.31 -6.96
CA GLY A 254 -11.30 10.53 -8.39
C GLY A 254 -11.09 9.23 -9.16
N PHE A 255 -11.62 9.14 -10.38
CA PHE A 255 -11.46 7.97 -11.23
C PHE A 255 -10.74 8.38 -12.51
N GLY A 256 -9.77 7.56 -12.93
CA GLY A 256 -8.83 7.86 -13.97
C GLY A 256 -7.38 7.70 -13.46
N ARG A 257 -6.48 8.40 -14.07
CA ARG A 257 -5.09 8.59 -13.62
C ARG A 257 -4.72 10.07 -13.79
N PRO A 258 -3.72 10.57 -13.08
CA PRO A 258 -3.19 11.90 -13.35
C PRO A 258 -2.63 11.98 -14.78
N ALA A 259 -2.56 13.16 -15.33
CA ALA A 259 -1.80 13.40 -16.55
C ALA A 259 -0.31 13.14 -16.29
N GLU A 260 0.41 12.64 -17.29
CA GLU A 260 1.86 12.47 -17.17
C GLU A 260 2.54 13.81 -16.85
N GLY A 261 3.38 13.80 -15.81
CA GLY A 261 4.02 15.00 -15.31
C GLY A 261 3.16 15.82 -14.34
N GLU A 262 1.90 15.45 -14.09
CA GLU A 262 1.10 16.08 -13.04
C GLU A 262 1.73 15.81 -11.68
N PHE A 263 1.84 16.86 -10.86
CA PHE A 263 2.43 16.74 -9.52
C PHE A 263 1.47 16.02 -8.56
N VAL A 264 1.94 14.96 -7.93
CA VAL A 264 1.16 14.12 -7.02
C VAL A 264 1.86 13.96 -5.69
N HIS A 265 1.10 13.59 -4.67
CA HIS A 265 1.58 13.37 -3.31
C HIS A 265 1.15 11.98 -2.83
N ALA A 266 2.11 11.13 -2.46
CA ALA A 266 1.84 9.84 -1.85
C ALA A 266 2.06 9.88 -0.34
N PHE A 267 1.25 9.13 0.39
CA PHE A 267 1.36 8.98 1.83
C PHE A 267 1.28 7.50 2.23
N GLY A 268 2.08 7.11 3.21
CA GLY A 268 2.08 5.72 3.67
C GLY A 268 2.71 5.55 5.04
N TYR A 269 2.66 4.31 5.54
CA TYR A 269 3.31 3.86 6.76
C TYR A 269 4.28 2.72 6.42
N PRO A 270 5.40 3.02 5.73
CA PRO A 270 6.34 1.99 5.32
C PRO A 270 7.05 1.37 6.53
N ASP A 271 7.22 0.05 6.49
CA ASP A 271 8.01 -0.69 7.49
C ASP A 271 9.51 -0.66 7.13
N TYR A 272 9.86 -0.34 5.88
CA TYR A 272 11.23 -0.09 5.39
C TYR A 272 11.23 0.69 4.07
N GLY A 273 12.40 1.22 3.70
CA GLY A 273 12.65 1.87 2.42
C GLY A 273 13.12 0.88 1.35
N LEU A 274 12.88 1.16 0.07
CA LEU A 274 13.30 0.30 -1.03
C LEU A 274 14.82 0.15 -1.10
N ASN A 275 15.54 1.24 -0.90
CA ASN A 275 17.02 1.27 -0.95
C ASN A 275 17.67 1.13 0.42
N ASP A 276 16.90 1.12 1.49
CA ASP A 276 17.39 0.98 2.85
C ASP A 276 16.48 0.03 3.65
N PRO A 277 16.68 -1.29 3.51
CA PRO A 277 15.78 -2.27 4.10
C PRO A 277 15.91 -2.41 5.63
N GLY A 278 16.67 -1.55 6.30
CA GLY A 278 16.99 -1.77 7.70
C GLY A 278 16.41 -0.78 8.70
N ASP A 279 16.53 0.53 8.47
CA ASP A 279 16.43 1.47 9.58
C ASP A 279 15.68 2.78 9.30
N LYS A 280 15.39 3.11 8.03
CA LYS A 280 14.81 4.41 7.70
C LYS A 280 13.36 4.54 8.13
N TYR A 281 12.58 3.46 7.99
CA TYR A 281 11.16 3.41 8.31
C TYR A 281 10.85 2.17 9.14
N VAL A 282 9.92 2.30 10.06
CA VAL A 282 9.45 1.22 10.94
C VAL A 282 7.93 1.23 11.11
N GLY A 283 7.20 1.85 10.18
CA GLY A 283 5.75 1.97 10.24
C GLY A 283 5.23 2.85 11.38
N SER A 284 6.10 3.54 12.13
CA SER A 284 5.70 4.29 13.32
C SER A 284 5.02 5.62 13.01
N ARG A 285 5.34 6.23 11.87
CA ARG A 285 4.84 7.53 11.42
C ARG A 285 4.45 7.52 9.95
N MET A 286 3.62 8.49 9.57
CA MET A 286 3.26 8.72 8.18
C MET A 286 4.42 9.33 7.41
N ILE A 287 4.78 8.71 6.31
CA ILE A 287 5.79 9.15 5.36
C ILE A 287 5.10 9.76 4.15
N HIS A 288 5.76 10.73 3.55
CA HIS A 288 5.29 11.49 2.41
C HIS A 288 6.32 11.44 1.29
N CYS A 289 5.84 11.20 0.07
CA CYS A 289 6.57 11.46 -1.16
C CYS A 289 5.78 12.43 -2.03
N ALA A 290 6.47 13.18 -2.88
CA ALA A 290 5.83 14.09 -3.81
C ALA A 290 6.69 14.30 -5.07
N GLY A 291 6.05 14.27 -6.23
CA GLY A 291 6.77 14.47 -7.47
C GLY A 291 5.88 14.44 -8.70
N PRO A 292 6.45 14.67 -9.88
CA PRO A 292 5.74 14.51 -11.14
C PRO A 292 5.42 13.03 -11.38
N SER A 293 4.17 12.76 -11.76
CA SER A 293 3.72 11.42 -12.10
C SER A 293 4.32 10.93 -13.42
N HIS A 294 4.62 9.64 -13.50
CA HIS A 294 5.11 8.98 -14.71
C HIS A 294 4.38 7.64 -14.95
N PRO A 295 4.34 7.14 -16.20
CA PRO A 295 3.79 5.83 -16.49
C PRO A 295 4.48 4.72 -15.70
N GLY A 296 3.71 3.73 -15.24
CA GLY A 296 4.24 2.54 -14.63
C GLY A 296 4.92 1.61 -15.65
N PRO A 297 5.83 0.74 -15.20
CA PRO A 297 6.45 -0.26 -16.04
C PRO A 297 5.44 -1.32 -16.44
N ARG A 298 5.63 -1.96 -17.58
CA ARG A 298 4.95 -3.18 -18.02
C ARG A 298 3.43 -3.08 -18.26
N THR A 299 2.71 -2.14 -17.65
CA THR A 299 1.25 -2.00 -17.86
C THR A 299 0.80 -0.54 -17.77
N PRO A 300 -0.12 -0.08 -18.65
CA PRO A 300 -0.71 1.25 -18.58
C PRO A 300 -1.70 1.42 -17.41
N LEU A 301 -1.95 0.35 -16.66
CA LEU A 301 -2.83 0.37 -15.49
C LEU A 301 -2.11 0.85 -14.22
N LEU A 302 -0.78 0.90 -14.25
CA LEU A 302 0.06 1.45 -13.19
C LEU A 302 0.64 2.81 -13.61
N TRP A 303 0.86 3.65 -12.63
CA TRP A 303 1.55 4.92 -12.73
C TRP A 303 2.17 5.24 -11.36
N GLY A 304 3.14 6.12 -11.29
CA GLY A 304 3.80 6.40 -10.02
C GLY A 304 4.60 7.68 -10.01
N GLU A 305 5.35 7.88 -8.95
CA GLU A 305 6.34 8.94 -8.78
C GLU A 305 7.60 8.40 -8.09
N THR A 306 8.66 9.23 -8.08
CA THR A 306 9.88 8.90 -7.34
C THR A 306 9.60 8.88 -5.84
N CYS A 307 9.82 7.72 -5.21
CA CYS A 307 9.51 7.51 -3.80
C CYS A 307 10.21 6.24 -3.31
N ASP A 308 10.82 6.27 -2.13
CA ASP A 308 11.54 5.12 -1.58
C ASP A 308 10.74 4.33 -0.53
N MET A 309 9.46 4.66 -0.31
CA MET A 309 8.59 3.84 0.52
C MET A 309 8.46 2.42 -0.08
N SER A 310 8.45 1.40 0.78
CA SER A 310 8.25 0.01 0.41
C SER A 310 7.14 -0.65 1.25
N ALA A 311 7.29 -1.92 1.66
CA ALA A 311 6.26 -2.66 2.40
C ALA A 311 5.67 -1.86 3.56
N GLY A 312 4.37 -2.00 3.79
CA GLY A 312 3.60 -1.19 4.75
C GLY A 312 2.97 0.06 4.12
N SER A 313 3.60 0.67 3.09
CA SER A 313 2.99 1.77 2.33
C SER A 313 1.85 1.32 1.42
N SER A 314 1.74 0.04 1.12
CA SER A 314 0.68 -0.62 0.33
C SER A 314 -0.70 -0.09 0.68
N GLY A 315 -1.50 0.30 -0.32
CA GLY A 315 -2.83 0.88 -0.12
C GLY A 315 -2.84 2.36 0.29
N GLY A 316 -1.67 2.97 0.47
CA GLY A 316 -1.51 4.40 0.72
C GLY A 316 -2.05 5.25 -0.45
N PRO A 317 -2.61 6.43 -0.19
CA PRO A 317 -3.22 7.24 -1.21
C PRO A 317 -2.16 7.96 -2.05
N HIS A 318 -2.41 8.05 -3.35
CA HIS A 318 -1.77 9.02 -4.24
C HIS A 318 -2.78 10.12 -4.54
N LEU A 319 -2.43 11.34 -4.17
CA LEU A 319 -3.32 12.51 -4.17
C LEU A 319 -2.96 13.47 -5.30
N ALA A 320 -3.88 13.69 -6.24
CA ALA A 320 -3.80 14.77 -7.21
C ALA A 320 -4.44 16.04 -6.64
N GLY A 321 -3.93 17.21 -7.06
CA GLY A 321 -4.41 18.51 -6.61
C GLY A 321 -4.39 18.65 -5.09
N PHE A 322 -3.31 18.23 -4.46
CA PHE A 322 -3.13 18.28 -3.01
C PHE A 322 -2.82 19.70 -2.55
N ASP A 323 -3.60 20.21 -1.61
CA ASP A 323 -3.35 21.48 -0.93
C ASP A 323 -2.61 21.22 0.38
N THR A 324 -1.33 21.53 0.41
CA THR A 324 -0.44 21.32 1.56
C THR A 324 -0.85 22.12 2.80
N ARG A 325 -1.65 23.19 2.65
CA ARG A 325 -2.14 24.00 3.78
C ARG A 325 -3.31 23.34 4.49
N THR A 326 -4.16 22.63 3.76
CA THR A 326 -5.33 21.97 4.32
C THR A 326 -5.14 20.48 4.50
N GLY A 327 -4.12 19.89 3.86
CA GLY A 327 -3.88 18.46 3.81
C GLY A 327 -4.99 17.72 3.05
N THR A 328 -5.61 18.36 2.04
CA THR A 328 -6.70 17.76 1.28
C THR A 328 -6.34 17.62 -0.19
N GLY A 329 -6.78 16.54 -0.81
CA GLY A 329 -6.59 16.26 -2.23
C GLY A 329 -7.66 15.34 -2.79
N THR A 330 -7.38 14.77 -3.95
CA THR A 330 -8.23 13.75 -4.58
C THR A 330 -7.41 12.48 -4.73
N VAL A 331 -7.82 11.41 -4.05
CA VAL A 331 -7.21 10.08 -4.21
C VAL A 331 -7.51 9.59 -5.61
N VAL A 332 -6.46 9.37 -6.41
CA VAL A 332 -6.55 8.92 -7.82
C VAL A 332 -5.87 7.59 -8.06
N GLY A 333 -5.35 6.98 -7.00
CA GLY A 333 -4.75 5.65 -6.95
C GLY A 333 -4.36 5.29 -5.55
N VAL A 334 -4.00 4.03 -5.34
CA VAL A 334 -3.42 3.52 -4.10
C VAL A 334 -2.14 2.75 -4.42
N THR A 335 -1.15 2.85 -3.54
CA THR A 335 0.11 2.12 -3.66
C THR A 335 -0.12 0.63 -3.84
N SER A 336 0.46 0.07 -4.90
CA SER A 336 0.40 -1.36 -5.23
C SER A 336 1.77 -2.01 -5.18
N THR A 337 2.76 -1.43 -5.87
CA THR A 337 4.11 -1.99 -5.99
C THR A 337 5.17 -0.90 -5.89
N ASP A 338 6.40 -1.32 -5.67
CA ASP A 338 7.60 -0.49 -5.73
C ASP A 338 8.62 -1.13 -6.68
N GLU A 339 9.46 -0.35 -7.31
CA GLU A 339 10.55 -0.81 -8.16
C GLU A 339 11.70 0.20 -8.19
N GLU A 340 12.92 -0.28 -8.48
CA GLU A 340 14.02 0.55 -8.95
C GLU A 340 13.76 0.98 -10.40
N LEU A 341 13.81 2.28 -10.67
CA LEU A 341 13.71 2.80 -12.04
C LEU A 341 14.88 2.34 -12.91
N ALA A 342 14.58 1.95 -14.13
CA ALA A 342 15.58 1.50 -15.10
C ALA A 342 16.67 2.57 -15.29
N GLY A 343 17.95 2.15 -15.26
CA GLY A 343 19.09 3.05 -15.42
C GLY A 343 19.56 3.76 -14.15
N GLY A 344 19.11 3.32 -12.96
CA GLY A 344 19.56 3.88 -11.68
C GLY A 344 19.00 5.27 -11.39
N GLN A 345 17.82 5.58 -11.89
CA GLN A 345 17.13 6.86 -11.64
C GLN A 345 16.47 6.95 -10.25
N GLY A 346 16.69 5.92 -9.42
CA GLY A 346 16.19 5.87 -8.05
C GLY A 346 14.93 5.01 -7.89
N PRO A 347 14.41 4.95 -6.67
CA PRO A 347 13.23 4.17 -6.33
C PRO A 347 11.94 4.84 -6.86
N ALA A 348 10.96 4.04 -7.23
CA ALA A 348 9.64 4.50 -7.60
C ALA A 348 8.55 3.70 -6.90
N LEU A 349 7.49 4.39 -6.53
CA LEU A 349 6.29 3.83 -5.94
C LEU A 349 5.15 3.91 -6.95
N TYR A 350 4.53 2.77 -7.23
CA TYR A 350 3.48 2.67 -8.24
C TYR A 350 2.10 2.48 -7.65
N ALA A 351 1.16 3.26 -8.19
CA ALA A 351 -0.25 3.21 -7.85
C ALA A 351 -1.07 2.51 -8.93
N THR A 352 -2.15 1.85 -8.51
CA THR A 352 -3.19 1.36 -9.42
C THR A 352 -3.98 2.51 -10.01
N ARG A 353 -4.31 2.42 -11.29
CA ARG A 353 -5.27 3.33 -11.92
C ARG A 353 -6.69 3.04 -11.41
N PHE A 354 -7.41 4.05 -10.95
CA PHE A 354 -8.82 3.92 -10.59
C PHE A 354 -9.72 3.91 -11.84
N GLY A 355 -9.81 2.76 -12.50
CA GLY A 355 -10.67 2.53 -13.65
C GLY A 355 -12.11 2.17 -13.27
N ALA A 356 -12.82 1.55 -14.21
CA ALA A 356 -14.22 1.14 -14.04
C ALA A 356 -14.41 0.13 -12.89
N ASP A 357 -13.41 -0.73 -12.63
CA ASP A 357 -13.46 -1.70 -11.52
C ASP A 357 -13.41 -0.99 -10.17
N ALA A 358 -12.48 -0.08 -9.97
CA ALA A 358 -12.38 0.72 -8.75
C ALA A 358 -13.66 1.56 -8.54
N ARG A 359 -14.26 2.08 -9.62
CA ARG A 359 -15.54 2.78 -9.56
C ARG A 359 -16.68 1.87 -9.09
N ARG A 360 -16.79 0.65 -9.58
CA ARG A 360 -17.80 -0.32 -9.13
C ARG A 360 -17.61 -0.71 -7.67
N LEU A 361 -16.36 -0.94 -7.25
CA LEU A 361 -16.03 -1.20 -5.84
C LEU A 361 -16.45 -0.03 -4.94
N TYR A 362 -16.16 1.20 -5.35
CA TYR A 362 -16.55 2.39 -4.63
C TYR A 362 -18.09 2.53 -4.52
N ASP A 363 -18.81 2.35 -5.62
CA ASP A 363 -20.27 2.43 -5.66
C ASP A 363 -20.89 1.33 -4.78
N TRP A 364 -20.30 0.14 -4.75
CA TRP A 364 -20.69 -0.92 -3.83
C TRP A 364 -20.42 -0.52 -2.38
N ALA A 365 -19.22 -0.05 -2.05
CA ALA A 365 -18.83 0.24 -0.68
C ALA A 365 -19.68 1.37 -0.07
N GLN A 366 -19.88 2.48 -0.79
CA GLN A 366 -20.64 3.62 -0.28
C GLN A 366 -22.14 3.35 -0.09
N SER A 367 -22.65 2.27 -0.66
CA SER A 367 -24.05 1.83 -0.49
C SER A 367 -24.28 0.91 0.73
N ARG A 368 -23.24 0.57 1.51
CA ARG A 368 -23.28 -0.40 2.62
C ARG A 368 -23.31 0.25 4.00
#